data_d07c6515966e3df62c7ea16c33a7c2e6
#
_entry.id   d07c6515966e3df62c7ea16c33a7c2e6
#
_cell.length_a   1.000
_cell.length_b   1.000
_cell.length_c   1.000
_cell.angle_alpha   90.00
_cell.angle_beta   90.00
_cell.angle_gamma   90.00
#
_symmetry.space_group_name_H-M   'P 1'
#
loop_
_entity.id
_entity.type
_entity.pdbx_description
1 polymer ?
#
loop_
_entity_poly.entity_id
_entity_poly.type
_entity_poly.pdbx_seq_one_letter_code
_entity_poly.pdbx_strand_id
1 'polypeptide(L)'
;TALFVSSCGKDDDNGGGSTSLNGDWYGYVLYADENNKGMRWSIPNTCSEQSYWSIADKKIKLESYLLDNNNNCQYNPIYYDYTSSNGTFHMTISNDSPTGKKGNTSSVKYEMKDKELILRYYDGINDIITVRHKKGVDYSHLDPLTGRWLMTKYVVGQQELIVKDGECLYGEIVAHSLGATLYLNYPENGQCNKTINSYKWVKEGGKYYNVSDPAEKELWDINFSNNNHYMTFAVDTNNGRVVMHFTKIK
;
A
#
# COMPACT_ATOMS: atom_id res chain seq x y z
N THR A 1 19.99 -56.13 -9.57
CA THR A 1 19.71 -54.93 -10.40
C THR A 1 18.40 -54.33 -9.93
N ALA A 2 18.44 -53.28 -9.10
CA ALA A 2 17.27 -52.58 -8.62
C ALA A 2 17.08 -51.31 -9.46
N LEU A 3 15.96 -51.25 -10.16
CA LEU A 3 15.52 -50.07 -10.90
C LEU A 3 14.86 -49.08 -9.91
N PHE A 4 15.49 -47.98 -9.69
CA PHE A 4 14.85 -46.83 -9.05
C PHE A 4 14.01 -46.13 -10.10
N VAL A 5 12.68 -46.18 -9.96
CA VAL A 5 11.75 -45.35 -10.70
C VAL A 5 11.60 -44.04 -9.96
N SER A 6 12.29 -43.01 -10.44
CA SER A 6 12.09 -41.63 -9.99
C SER A 6 10.74 -41.17 -10.56
N SER A 7 9.74 -41.05 -9.69
CA SER A 7 8.48 -40.42 -10.00
C SER A 7 8.68 -38.89 -9.99
N CYS A 8 8.95 -38.29 -11.14
CA CYS A 8 8.75 -36.87 -11.35
C CYS A 8 7.24 -36.61 -11.38
N GLY A 9 6.73 -36.02 -10.32
CA GLY A 9 5.42 -35.40 -10.35
C GLY A 9 5.44 -34.26 -11.37
N LYS A 10 4.71 -34.42 -12.47
CA LYS A 10 4.39 -33.33 -13.38
C LYS A 10 3.46 -32.40 -12.67
N ASP A 11 3.98 -31.26 -12.28
CA ASP A 11 3.15 -30.08 -12.08
C ASP A 11 2.65 -29.65 -13.47
N ASP A 12 1.34 -29.72 -13.69
CA ASP A 12 0.70 -29.26 -14.93
C ASP A 12 0.81 -27.74 -15.04
N ASP A 13 1.96 -27.29 -15.56
CA ASP A 13 2.18 -25.92 -16.00
C ASP A 13 1.62 -25.73 -17.41
N ASN A 14 0.44 -25.18 -17.50
CA ASN A 14 -0.12 -24.73 -18.77
C ASN A 14 0.32 -23.28 -19.05
N GLY A 15 1.36 -23.17 -19.89
CA GLY A 15 1.58 -22.05 -20.82
C GLY A 15 2.31 -20.81 -20.28
N GLY A 16 3.60 -20.73 -20.58
CA GLY A 16 4.35 -19.47 -20.62
C GLY A 16 5.14 -19.13 -19.37
N GLY A 17 6.42 -19.57 -19.31
CA GLY A 17 7.43 -19.12 -18.35
C GLY A 17 7.04 -19.30 -16.88
N SER A 18 7.22 -20.51 -16.34
CA SER A 18 6.89 -20.83 -14.94
C SER A 18 7.57 -19.88 -13.96
N THR A 19 6.87 -18.83 -13.54
CA THR A 19 7.30 -18.03 -12.41
C THR A 19 6.87 -18.79 -11.15
N SER A 20 7.85 -19.39 -10.47
CA SER A 20 7.61 -20.09 -9.19
C SER A 20 6.80 -19.19 -8.24
N LEU A 21 5.78 -19.76 -7.59
CA LEU A 21 5.02 -19.10 -6.53
C LEU A 21 5.90 -18.78 -5.31
N ASN A 22 6.98 -19.54 -5.08
CA ASN A 22 7.86 -19.31 -3.95
C ASN A 22 8.51 -17.92 -4.02
N GLY A 23 8.51 -17.22 -2.91
CA GLY A 23 9.09 -15.88 -2.72
C GLY A 23 8.17 -14.94 -2.00
N ASP A 24 8.62 -13.70 -1.87
CA ASP A 24 7.89 -12.64 -1.20
C ASP A 24 7.11 -11.81 -2.20
N TRP A 25 5.81 -11.61 -1.93
CA TRP A 25 4.87 -10.99 -2.83
C TRP A 25 4.21 -9.77 -2.18
N TYR A 26 4.48 -8.59 -2.71
CA TYR A 26 4.00 -7.30 -2.19
C TYR A 26 2.78 -6.81 -2.96
N GLY A 27 1.68 -6.56 -2.26
CA GLY A 27 0.49 -5.94 -2.83
C GLY A 27 0.75 -4.48 -3.18
N TYR A 28 0.43 -4.08 -4.42
CA TYR A 28 0.64 -2.70 -4.89
C TYR A 28 -0.61 -2.04 -5.48
N VAL A 29 -1.61 -2.84 -5.84
CA VAL A 29 -2.90 -2.36 -6.35
C VAL A 29 -4.01 -3.22 -5.78
N LEU A 30 -5.08 -2.58 -5.33
CA LEU A 30 -6.29 -3.22 -4.82
C LEU A 30 -7.51 -2.68 -5.58
N TYR A 31 -8.32 -3.60 -6.12
CA TYR A 31 -9.57 -3.29 -6.81
C TYR A 31 -10.74 -3.95 -6.10
N ALA A 32 -11.86 -3.27 -6.03
CA ALA A 32 -13.09 -3.79 -5.46
C ALA A 32 -14.14 -4.03 -6.55
N ASP A 33 -13.85 -4.90 -7.51
CA ASP A 33 -14.83 -5.49 -8.43
C ASP A 33 -14.26 -6.68 -9.20
N GLU A 34 -15.17 -7.47 -9.83
CA GLU A 34 -14.80 -8.64 -10.62
C GLU A 34 -14.04 -8.32 -11.90
N ASN A 35 -14.16 -7.10 -12.43
CA ASN A 35 -13.68 -6.74 -13.76
C ASN A 35 -12.43 -5.85 -13.72
N ASN A 36 -11.85 -5.59 -12.57
CA ASN A 36 -10.78 -4.61 -12.36
C ASN A 36 -11.12 -3.20 -12.88
N LYS A 37 -12.39 -2.87 -12.99
CA LYS A 37 -12.91 -1.60 -13.50
C LYS A 37 -13.47 -0.70 -12.42
N GLY A 38 -13.66 -1.22 -11.22
CA GLY A 38 -14.25 -0.50 -10.14
C GLY A 38 -13.30 0.39 -9.38
N MET A 39 -13.79 0.88 -8.29
CA MET A 39 -13.05 1.78 -7.43
C MET A 39 -11.78 1.10 -6.94
N ARG A 40 -10.66 1.72 -7.20
CA ARG A 40 -9.45 1.45 -6.48
C ARG A 40 -9.71 1.82 -5.02
N TRP A 41 -9.52 0.88 -4.14
CA TRP A 41 -9.51 1.17 -2.73
C TRP A 41 -8.09 1.54 -2.31
N SER A 42 -7.98 2.59 -1.53
CA SER A 42 -6.73 2.84 -0.85
C SER A 42 -6.43 1.68 0.08
N ILE A 43 -5.22 1.19 0.08
CA ILE A 43 -4.72 0.39 1.18
C ILE A 43 -4.89 1.24 2.44
N PRO A 44 -5.53 0.74 3.51
CA PRO A 44 -6.08 1.60 4.57
C PRO A 44 -5.06 2.46 5.31
N ASN A 45 -3.77 2.15 5.20
CA ASN A 45 -2.68 2.89 5.84
C ASN A 45 -1.31 2.40 5.36
N THR A 46 -0.27 3.17 5.61
CA THR A 46 1.10 2.83 5.25
C THR A 46 1.64 1.56 5.91
N CYS A 47 1.11 1.17 7.06
CA CYS A 47 1.48 -0.08 7.70
C CYS A 47 1.05 -1.28 6.85
N SER A 48 -0.19 -1.27 6.37
CA SER A 48 -0.71 -2.35 5.50
C SER A 48 0.07 -2.49 4.20
N GLU A 49 0.63 -1.40 3.67
CA GLU A 49 1.47 -1.42 2.48
C GLU A 49 2.83 -2.10 2.70
N GLN A 50 3.26 -2.23 3.95
CA GLN A 50 4.45 -3.01 4.32
C GLN A 50 4.15 -4.51 4.42
N SER A 51 2.88 -4.90 4.38
CA SER A 51 2.48 -6.30 4.47
C SER A 51 2.76 -7.04 3.17
N TYR A 52 3.18 -8.29 3.27
CA TYR A 52 3.46 -9.13 2.10
C TYR A 52 3.21 -10.61 2.38
N TRP A 53 3.07 -11.38 1.32
CA TRP A 53 2.94 -12.83 1.36
C TRP A 53 4.29 -13.46 1.10
N SER A 54 4.83 -14.18 2.07
CA SER A 54 6.02 -15.02 1.89
C SER A 54 5.56 -16.46 1.66
N ILE A 55 5.77 -16.97 0.45
CA ILE A 55 5.32 -18.30 0.02
C ILE A 55 6.53 -19.21 -0.15
N ALA A 56 6.58 -20.33 0.55
CA ALA A 56 7.61 -21.35 0.43
C ALA A 56 7.10 -22.72 0.88
N ASP A 57 7.43 -23.76 0.14
CA ASP A 57 7.28 -25.18 0.53
C ASP A 57 5.96 -25.55 1.22
N LYS A 58 4.83 -25.18 0.60
CA LYS A 58 3.47 -25.40 1.13
C LYS A 58 3.17 -24.62 2.42
N LYS A 59 3.96 -23.60 2.72
CA LYS A 59 3.76 -22.65 3.79
C LYS A 59 3.53 -21.27 3.21
N ILE A 60 2.61 -20.54 3.81
CA ILE A 60 2.44 -19.11 3.57
C ILE A 60 2.60 -18.40 4.90
N LYS A 61 3.48 -17.41 4.94
CA LYS A 61 3.54 -16.45 6.02
C LYS A 61 2.98 -15.14 5.49
N LEU A 62 1.87 -14.70 6.02
CA LEU A 62 1.41 -13.33 5.81
C LEU A 62 2.13 -12.44 6.81
N GLU A 63 3.12 -11.69 6.32
CA GLU A 63 3.80 -10.65 7.07
C GLU A 63 2.87 -9.45 7.17
N SER A 64 2.06 -9.40 8.21
CA SER A 64 1.02 -8.39 8.37
C SER A 64 1.46 -7.30 9.32
N TYR A 65 1.28 -6.05 8.88
CA TYR A 65 1.51 -4.84 9.67
C TYR A 65 0.19 -4.09 9.76
N LEU A 66 -0.28 -3.90 10.98
CA LEU A 66 -1.57 -3.27 11.26
C LEU A 66 -1.38 -2.00 12.08
N LEU A 67 -2.20 -1.01 11.83
CA LEU A 67 -2.21 0.22 12.60
C LEU A 67 -2.95 -0.03 13.93
N ASP A 68 -2.31 0.29 15.05
CA ASP A 68 -2.96 0.27 16.36
C ASP A 68 -3.75 1.58 16.62
N ASN A 69 -4.44 1.62 17.76
CA ASN A 69 -5.23 2.78 18.15
C ASN A 69 -4.40 4.06 18.39
N ASN A 70 -3.09 3.92 18.53
CA ASN A 70 -2.14 5.03 18.73
C ASN A 70 -1.41 5.42 17.43
N ASN A 71 -1.86 4.89 16.28
CA ASN A 71 -1.23 5.06 14.97
C ASN A 71 0.20 4.48 14.86
N ASN A 72 0.55 3.48 15.68
CA ASN A 72 1.79 2.74 15.52
C ASN A 72 1.57 1.48 14.67
N CYS A 73 2.57 1.14 13.85
CA CYS A 73 2.56 -0.10 13.10
C CYS A 73 2.87 -1.28 14.03
N GLN A 74 1.92 -2.19 14.17
CA GLN A 74 2.08 -3.43 14.91
C GLN A 74 2.32 -4.59 13.95
N TYR A 75 3.37 -5.32 14.18
CA TYR A 75 3.69 -6.54 13.45
C TYR A 75 2.82 -7.70 13.96
N ASN A 76 2.08 -8.31 13.06
CA ASN A 76 1.11 -9.37 13.38
C ASN A 76 1.12 -10.46 12.31
N PRO A 77 2.14 -11.32 12.28
CA PRO A 77 2.26 -12.35 11.26
C PRO A 77 1.23 -13.45 11.43
N ILE A 78 0.74 -13.99 10.31
CA ILE A 78 -0.14 -15.14 10.27
C ILE A 78 0.54 -16.24 9.46
N TYR A 79 0.56 -17.45 10.00
CA TYR A 79 1.21 -18.60 9.39
C TYR A 79 0.16 -19.59 8.91
N TYR A 80 0.31 -20.03 7.66
CA TYR A 80 -0.59 -21.00 7.05
C TYR A 80 0.18 -22.20 6.52
N ASP A 81 -0.42 -23.39 6.67
CA ASP A 81 -0.19 -24.51 5.78
C ASP A 81 -1.13 -24.39 4.60
N TYR A 82 -0.66 -24.64 3.37
CA TYR A 82 -1.53 -24.54 2.21
C TYR A 82 -1.36 -25.72 1.23
N THR A 83 -2.45 -25.95 0.51
CA THR A 83 -2.44 -26.70 -0.75
C THR A 83 -2.98 -25.79 -1.85
N SER A 84 -2.59 -26.05 -3.10
CA SER A 84 -3.15 -25.32 -4.22
C SER A 84 -3.75 -26.27 -5.24
N SER A 85 -4.94 -25.94 -5.73
CA SER A 85 -5.61 -26.67 -6.80
C SER A 85 -6.51 -25.71 -7.59
N ASN A 86 -6.54 -25.85 -8.90
CA ASN A 86 -7.41 -25.06 -9.77
C ASN A 86 -7.36 -23.56 -9.52
N GLY A 87 -6.16 -22.99 -9.36
CA GLY A 87 -5.99 -21.56 -9.10
C GLY A 87 -6.54 -21.09 -7.75
N THR A 88 -6.58 -21.98 -6.76
CA THR A 88 -7.07 -21.66 -5.41
C THR A 88 -6.07 -22.15 -4.38
N PHE A 89 -5.67 -21.26 -3.47
CA PHE A 89 -5.00 -21.62 -2.22
C PHE A 89 -6.05 -22.09 -1.22
N HIS A 90 -5.88 -23.28 -0.68
CA HIS A 90 -6.62 -23.78 0.48
C HIS A 90 -5.68 -23.72 1.67
N MET A 91 -5.97 -22.82 2.62
CA MET A 91 -5.07 -22.44 3.69
C MET A 91 -5.63 -22.82 5.04
N THR A 92 -4.78 -23.30 5.94
CA THR A 92 -5.11 -23.57 7.34
C THR A 92 -4.13 -22.84 8.24
N ILE A 93 -4.61 -22.06 9.19
CA ILE A 93 -3.75 -21.37 10.16
C ILE A 93 -3.00 -22.41 11.00
N SER A 94 -1.66 -22.36 10.96
CA SER A 94 -0.81 -23.34 11.62
C SER A 94 -0.49 -22.99 13.09
N ASN A 95 -0.54 -21.70 13.45
CA ASN A 95 -0.27 -21.20 14.82
C ASN A 95 -1.34 -20.19 15.23
N ASP A 96 -1.60 -20.07 16.52
CA ASP A 96 -2.41 -18.97 17.04
C ASP A 96 -1.71 -17.63 16.80
N SER A 97 -2.49 -16.62 16.43
CA SER A 97 -2.06 -15.23 16.28
C SER A 97 -3.15 -14.30 16.84
N PRO A 98 -2.86 -13.01 17.05
CA PRO A 98 -3.89 -12.07 17.53
C PRO A 98 -5.12 -11.99 16.63
N THR A 99 -4.96 -12.27 15.33
CA THR A 99 -6.03 -12.15 14.31
C THR A 99 -6.55 -13.48 13.77
N GLY A 100 -6.00 -14.62 14.23
CA GLY A 100 -6.44 -15.92 13.75
C GLY A 100 -6.08 -17.06 14.67
N LYS A 101 -6.98 -18.05 14.80
CA LYS A 101 -6.77 -19.24 15.62
C LYS A 101 -6.28 -20.39 14.77
N LYS A 102 -5.36 -21.19 15.34
CA LYS A 102 -4.89 -22.44 14.73
C LYS A 102 -6.05 -23.33 14.32
N GLY A 103 -5.96 -23.88 13.12
CA GLY A 103 -6.98 -24.75 12.55
C GLY A 103 -8.08 -24.03 11.76
N ASN A 104 -8.19 -22.69 11.86
CA ASN A 104 -9.09 -21.95 10.99
C ASN A 104 -8.65 -22.09 9.54
N THR A 105 -9.61 -22.29 8.65
CA THR A 105 -9.37 -22.47 7.22
C THR A 105 -9.90 -21.32 6.42
N SER A 106 -9.24 -21.03 5.29
CA SER A 106 -9.67 -20.06 4.30
C SER A 106 -9.26 -20.50 2.89
N SER A 107 -9.92 -19.94 1.89
CA SER A 107 -9.57 -20.19 0.49
C SER A 107 -9.46 -18.87 -0.25
N VAL A 108 -8.41 -18.73 -1.05
CA VAL A 108 -8.15 -17.54 -1.85
C VAL A 108 -7.88 -17.96 -3.28
N LYS A 109 -8.65 -17.43 -4.23
CA LYS A 109 -8.37 -17.61 -5.65
C LYS A 109 -7.11 -16.84 -6.03
N TYR A 110 -6.26 -17.46 -6.84
CA TYR A 110 -5.08 -16.79 -7.36
C TYR A 110 -4.90 -17.03 -8.86
N GLU A 111 -4.19 -16.13 -9.47
CA GLU A 111 -3.76 -16.21 -10.86
C GLU A 111 -2.34 -15.66 -10.98
N MET A 112 -1.48 -16.35 -11.74
CA MET A 112 -0.18 -15.83 -12.14
C MET A 112 -0.33 -15.22 -13.54
N LYS A 113 -0.11 -13.91 -13.66
CA LYS A 113 -0.20 -13.20 -14.94
C LYS A 113 0.86 -12.10 -15.00
N ASP A 114 1.60 -12.04 -16.12
CA ASP A 114 2.62 -11.01 -16.37
C ASP A 114 3.66 -10.89 -15.25
N LYS A 115 4.06 -12.03 -14.64
CA LYS A 115 4.95 -12.12 -13.48
C LYS A 115 4.37 -11.52 -12.19
N GLU A 116 3.08 -11.31 -12.13
CA GLU A 116 2.36 -10.84 -10.95
C GLU A 116 1.53 -11.95 -10.35
N LEU A 117 1.40 -11.97 -9.03
CA LEU A 117 0.46 -12.78 -8.29
C LEU A 117 -0.80 -11.96 -8.04
N ILE A 118 -1.90 -12.38 -8.61
CA ILE A 118 -3.20 -11.73 -8.46
C ILE A 118 -4.03 -12.59 -7.50
N LEU A 119 -4.39 -12.02 -6.36
CA LEU A 119 -5.23 -12.67 -5.36
C LEU A 119 -6.64 -12.10 -5.41
N ARG A 120 -7.65 -12.97 -5.31
CA ARG A 120 -9.06 -12.58 -5.26
C ARG A 120 -9.70 -13.07 -3.98
N TYR A 121 -10.16 -12.13 -3.18
CA TYR A 121 -10.82 -12.37 -1.90
C TYR A 121 -12.31 -12.13 -2.02
N TYR A 122 -13.05 -12.86 -1.20
CA TYR A 122 -14.46 -12.60 -0.96
C TYR A 122 -14.60 -11.88 0.38
N ASP A 123 -15.12 -10.66 0.40
CA ASP A 123 -15.20 -9.86 1.63
C ASP A 123 -16.42 -10.21 2.52
N GLY A 124 -17.24 -11.15 2.07
CA GLY A 124 -18.41 -11.62 2.80
C GLY A 124 -19.72 -10.84 2.51
N ILE A 125 -19.66 -9.80 1.68
CA ILE A 125 -20.82 -8.91 1.37
C ILE A 125 -21.19 -8.90 -0.13
N ASN A 126 -20.66 -9.82 -0.93
CA ASN A 126 -20.79 -9.92 -2.39
C ASN A 126 -19.73 -9.17 -3.21
N ASP A 127 -18.73 -8.59 -2.60
CA ASP A 127 -17.67 -7.92 -3.32
C ASP A 127 -16.43 -8.80 -3.45
N ILE A 128 -15.89 -8.88 -4.67
CA ILE A 128 -14.61 -9.52 -4.91
C ILE A 128 -13.53 -8.46 -4.89
N ILE A 129 -12.65 -8.56 -3.91
CA ILE A 129 -11.47 -7.73 -3.81
C ILE A 129 -10.33 -8.42 -4.56
N THR A 130 -9.78 -7.73 -5.54
CA THR A 130 -8.62 -8.20 -6.30
C THR A 130 -7.38 -7.41 -5.89
N VAL A 131 -6.35 -8.10 -5.44
CA VAL A 131 -5.06 -7.49 -5.08
C VAL A 131 -3.99 -8.03 -6.03
N ARG A 132 -3.25 -7.13 -6.68
CA ARG A 132 -2.10 -7.47 -7.53
C ARG A 132 -0.82 -7.31 -6.72
N HIS A 133 0.04 -8.30 -6.82
CA HIS A 133 1.30 -8.37 -6.09
C HIS A 133 2.47 -8.53 -7.05
N LYS A 134 3.58 -7.87 -6.72
CA LYS A 134 4.87 -8.07 -7.38
C LYS A 134 5.80 -8.87 -6.49
N LYS A 135 6.67 -9.67 -7.12
CA LYS A 135 7.68 -10.48 -6.42
C LYS A 135 8.88 -9.62 -6.04
N GLY A 136 9.37 -9.83 -4.83
CA GLY A 136 10.60 -9.20 -4.34
C GLY A 136 10.39 -8.47 -3.02
N VAL A 137 11.48 -8.21 -2.32
CA VAL A 137 11.53 -7.48 -1.03
C VAL A 137 11.61 -5.96 -1.24
N ASP A 138 11.62 -5.53 -2.49
CA ASP A 138 11.84 -4.15 -2.87
C ASP A 138 10.51 -3.38 -2.91
N TYR A 139 10.40 -2.36 -2.07
CA TYR A 139 9.28 -1.41 -2.08
C TYR A 139 9.32 -0.43 -3.27
N SER A 140 10.23 -0.62 -4.23
CA SER A 140 10.30 0.17 -5.47
C SER A 140 9.03 0.11 -6.32
N HIS A 141 8.14 -0.88 -6.07
CA HIS A 141 6.84 -0.97 -6.71
C HIS A 141 5.83 0.05 -6.16
N LEU A 142 6.07 0.60 -4.97
CA LEU A 142 5.23 1.65 -4.41
C LEU A 142 5.48 2.96 -5.15
N ASP A 143 4.42 3.74 -5.34
CA ASP A 143 4.56 5.07 -5.89
C ASP A 143 5.43 5.93 -4.96
N PRO A 144 6.30 6.81 -5.49
CA PRO A 144 7.11 7.72 -4.68
C PRO A 144 6.32 8.53 -3.64
N LEU A 145 5.07 8.88 -3.94
CA LEU A 145 4.20 9.61 -3.01
C LEU A 145 3.84 8.77 -1.77
N THR A 146 3.75 7.44 -1.93
CA THR A 146 3.37 6.54 -0.84
C THR A 146 4.35 6.61 0.33
N GLY A 147 3.84 6.71 1.54
CA GLY A 147 4.61 6.77 2.79
C GLY A 147 4.21 7.94 3.67
N ARG A 148 5.03 8.20 4.67
CA ARG A 148 4.85 9.34 5.58
C ARG A 148 5.86 10.43 5.25
N TRP A 149 5.35 11.66 5.19
CA TRP A 149 6.10 12.84 4.79
C TRP A 149 5.94 13.91 5.86
N LEU A 150 7.02 14.29 6.51
CA LEU A 150 7.02 15.33 7.51
C LEU A 150 7.41 16.66 6.89
N MET A 151 6.60 17.68 7.11
CA MET A 151 6.90 19.04 6.62
C MET A 151 8.10 19.63 7.36
N THR A 152 9.03 20.16 6.59
CA THR A 152 10.24 20.80 7.11
C THR A 152 10.21 22.31 6.90
N LYS A 153 9.49 22.76 5.88
CA LYS A 153 9.44 24.17 5.51
C LYS A 153 8.14 24.50 4.79
N TYR A 154 7.66 25.70 5.00
CA TYR A 154 6.47 26.29 4.41
C TYR A 154 6.81 27.66 3.81
N VAL A 155 6.52 27.88 2.54
CA VAL A 155 6.87 29.12 1.83
C VAL A 155 5.62 29.75 1.24
N VAL A 156 5.39 31.03 1.54
CA VAL A 156 4.30 31.85 0.97
C VAL A 156 4.90 33.12 0.40
N GLY A 157 4.84 33.27 -0.92
CA GLY A 157 5.49 34.41 -1.59
C GLY A 157 6.98 34.42 -1.30
N GLN A 158 7.46 35.45 -0.60
CA GLN A 158 8.88 35.58 -0.20
C GLN A 158 9.14 35.20 1.26
N GLN A 159 8.09 34.83 2.00
CA GLN A 159 8.23 34.43 3.39
C GLN A 159 8.49 32.92 3.49
N GLU A 160 9.52 32.58 4.22
CA GLU A 160 9.91 31.21 4.52
C GLU A 160 9.76 30.94 6.02
N LEU A 161 9.00 29.91 6.36
CA LEU A 161 8.81 29.44 7.72
C LEU A 161 9.40 28.03 7.86
N ILE A 162 10.36 27.90 8.74
CA ILE A 162 10.96 26.59 9.07
C ILE A 162 10.11 25.94 10.15
N VAL A 163 9.72 24.70 9.91
CA VAL A 163 9.00 23.90 10.91
C VAL A 163 9.97 23.47 12.02
N LYS A 164 9.59 23.70 13.28
CA LYS A 164 10.38 23.32 14.44
C LYS A 164 9.53 22.51 15.42
N ASP A 165 10.17 21.57 16.08
CA ASP A 165 9.51 20.78 17.11
C ASP A 165 8.95 21.65 18.24
N GLY A 166 7.72 21.36 18.64
CA GLY A 166 7.02 22.07 19.70
C GLY A 166 6.39 23.40 19.29
N GLU A 167 6.61 23.89 18.08
CA GLU A 167 5.90 25.05 17.54
C GLU A 167 4.54 24.62 16.93
N CYS A 168 3.64 25.60 16.78
CA CYS A 168 2.32 25.33 16.21
C CYS A 168 2.38 24.84 14.76
N LEU A 169 3.30 25.40 13.95
CA LEU A 169 3.41 25.02 12.55
C LEU A 169 3.91 23.58 12.43
N TYR A 170 3.04 22.71 11.93
CA TYR A 170 3.31 21.31 11.71
C TYR A 170 2.57 20.85 10.47
N GLY A 171 3.17 19.96 9.70
CA GLY A 171 2.52 19.32 8.56
C GLY A 171 3.00 17.89 8.38
N GLU A 172 2.09 17.00 8.15
CA GLU A 172 2.38 15.61 7.82
C GLU A 172 1.44 15.12 6.72
N ILE A 173 1.99 14.47 5.71
CA ILE A 173 1.21 13.73 4.71
C ILE A 173 1.42 12.24 4.98
N VAL A 174 0.33 11.52 5.14
CA VAL A 174 0.30 10.06 5.15
C VAL A 174 -0.37 9.63 3.86
N ALA A 175 0.42 9.17 2.89
CA ALA A 175 -0.06 8.74 1.60
C ALA A 175 0.04 7.22 1.45
N HIS A 176 -0.96 6.63 0.87
CA HIS A 176 -1.06 5.23 0.49
C HIS A 176 -1.56 5.13 -0.95
N SER A 177 -1.60 3.96 -1.54
CA SER A 177 -1.70 3.74 -3.00
C SER A 177 -2.71 4.63 -3.73
N LEU A 178 -3.77 5.09 -3.09
CA LEU A 178 -4.85 5.85 -3.76
C LEU A 178 -5.47 6.93 -2.89
N GLY A 179 -4.92 7.16 -1.71
CA GLY A 179 -5.39 8.19 -0.80
C GLY A 179 -4.23 8.83 -0.08
N ALA A 180 -4.43 10.05 0.35
CA ALA A 180 -3.49 10.78 1.18
C ALA A 180 -4.27 11.56 2.24
N THR A 181 -3.73 11.60 3.45
CA THR A 181 -4.25 12.46 4.52
C THR A 181 -3.20 13.48 4.86
N LEU A 182 -3.57 14.75 4.77
CA LEU A 182 -2.77 15.88 5.21
C LEU A 182 -3.23 16.29 6.61
N TYR A 183 -2.33 16.20 7.55
CA TYR A 183 -2.44 16.77 8.89
C TYR A 183 -1.69 18.10 8.89
N LEU A 184 -2.37 19.19 9.15
CA LEU A 184 -1.76 20.52 9.17
C LEU A 184 -2.16 21.27 10.44
N ASN A 185 -1.17 21.74 11.18
CA ASN A 185 -1.36 22.71 12.25
C ASN A 185 -0.74 24.03 11.79
N TYR A 186 -1.43 25.13 12.04
CA TYR A 186 -0.95 26.46 11.64
C TYR A 186 -1.41 27.52 12.63
N PRO A 187 -0.59 28.56 12.87
CA PRO A 187 -0.96 29.67 13.73
C PRO A 187 -1.93 30.62 13.01
N GLU A 188 -3.05 30.91 13.63
CA GLU A 188 -4.02 31.89 13.16
C GLU A 188 -4.64 32.61 14.34
N ASN A 189 -4.63 33.96 14.33
CA ASN A 189 -5.17 34.79 15.38
C ASN A 189 -4.65 34.46 16.80
N GLY A 190 -3.38 34.08 16.92
CA GLY A 190 -2.75 33.70 18.18
C GLY A 190 -3.14 32.32 18.71
N GLN A 191 -3.92 31.56 17.97
CA GLN A 191 -4.30 30.17 18.28
C GLN A 191 -3.64 29.19 17.31
N CYS A 192 -3.47 27.96 17.76
CA CYS A 192 -2.99 26.88 16.91
C CYS A 192 -4.18 26.09 16.35
N ASN A 193 -4.50 26.33 15.09
CA ASN A 193 -5.55 25.62 14.39
C ASN A 193 -5.04 24.29 13.83
N LYS A 194 -5.93 23.31 13.79
CA LYS A 194 -5.64 21.97 13.27
C LYS A 194 -6.63 21.64 12.17
N THR A 195 -6.11 21.17 11.05
CA THR A 195 -6.92 20.61 9.96
C THR A 195 -6.46 19.20 9.61
N ILE A 196 -7.42 18.38 9.21
CA ILE A 196 -7.17 17.04 8.70
C ILE A 196 -7.98 16.91 7.41
N ASN A 197 -7.29 16.80 6.30
CA ASN A 197 -7.91 16.68 5.00
C ASN A 197 -7.50 15.35 4.36
N SER A 198 -8.48 14.57 3.96
CA SER A 198 -8.25 13.30 3.25
C SER A 198 -8.62 13.43 1.79
N TYR A 199 -7.76 12.92 0.94
CA TYR A 199 -7.85 13.03 -0.51
C TYR A 199 -7.77 11.66 -1.15
N LYS A 200 -8.45 11.49 -2.27
CA LYS A 200 -8.19 10.41 -3.23
C LYS A 200 -7.28 10.95 -4.32
N TRP A 201 -6.32 10.16 -4.74
CA TRP A 201 -5.44 10.57 -5.82
C TRP A 201 -5.23 9.49 -6.87
N VAL A 202 -4.88 9.93 -8.06
CA VAL A 202 -4.45 9.07 -9.16
C VAL A 202 -3.19 9.64 -9.80
N LYS A 203 -2.41 8.77 -10.43
CA LYS A 203 -1.25 9.16 -11.21
C LYS A 203 -1.49 8.83 -12.69
N GLU A 204 -1.38 9.82 -13.54
CA GLU A 204 -1.53 9.69 -14.99
C GLU A 204 -0.48 10.52 -15.71
N GLY A 205 0.21 9.90 -16.68
CA GLY A 205 1.26 10.58 -17.42
C GLY A 205 2.40 11.14 -16.55
N GLY A 206 2.66 10.51 -15.38
CA GLY A 206 3.67 10.97 -14.43
C GLY A 206 3.22 12.11 -13.50
N LYS A 207 2.01 12.63 -13.66
CA LYS A 207 1.42 13.69 -12.84
C LYS A 207 0.41 13.14 -11.84
N TYR A 208 0.29 13.80 -10.69
CA TYR A 208 -0.65 13.46 -9.63
C TYR A 208 -1.89 14.34 -9.69
N TYR A 209 -3.03 13.74 -9.44
CA TYR A 209 -4.31 14.44 -9.46
C TYR A 209 -5.13 14.08 -8.24
N ASN A 210 -5.73 15.09 -7.61
CA ASN A 210 -6.81 14.89 -6.66
C ASN A 210 -8.09 14.53 -7.43
N VAL A 211 -8.71 13.45 -7.01
CA VAL A 211 -9.98 12.94 -7.57
C VAL A 211 -11.01 12.68 -6.46
N SER A 212 -10.91 13.43 -5.37
CA SER A 212 -11.84 13.30 -4.23
C SER A 212 -13.25 13.73 -4.64
N ASP A 213 -13.37 14.75 -5.48
CA ASP A 213 -14.61 15.10 -6.15
C ASP A 213 -14.66 14.37 -7.51
N PRO A 214 -15.67 13.52 -7.76
CA PRO A 214 -15.82 12.84 -9.04
C PRO A 214 -16.03 13.78 -10.24
N ALA A 215 -16.50 15.00 -10.00
CA ALA A 215 -16.75 15.99 -11.05
C ALA A 215 -15.51 16.83 -11.39
N GLU A 216 -14.52 16.86 -10.51
CA GLU A 216 -13.32 17.68 -10.66
C GLU A 216 -12.05 16.85 -10.53
N LYS A 217 -11.12 17.12 -11.43
CA LYS A 217 -9.78 16.55 -11.42
C LYS A 217 -8.77 17.66 -11.27
N GLU A 218 -8.28 17.82 -10.06
CA GLU A 218 -7.33 18.87 -9.70
C GLU A 218 -5.88 18.37 -9.84
N LEU A 219 -5.06 19.09 -10.60
CA LEU A 219 -3.63 18.79 -10.71
C LEU A 219 -2.91 19.15 -9.41
N TRP A 220 -2.20 18.20 -8.83
CA TRP A 220 -1.27 18.42 -7.73
C TRP A 220 0.13 18.71 -8.26
N ASP A 221 0.67 19.85 -7.91
CA ASP A 221 2.05 20.20 -8.22
C ASP A 221 3.00 19.58 -7.20
N ILE A 222 3.35 18.32 -7.45
CA ILE A 222 4.26 17.54 -6.62
C ILE A 222 5.55 17.27 -7.39
N ASN A 223 6.67 17.56 -6.73
CA ASN A 223 7.99 17.27 -7.26
C ASN A 223 8.84 16.52 -6.23
N PHE A 224 9.54 15.48 -6.67
CA PHE A 224 10.45 14.70 -5.86
C PHE A 224 11.90 14.96 -6.18
N SER A 225 12.77 14.88 -5.17
CA SER A 225 14.22 15.00 -5.30
C SER A 225 14.95 14.08 -4.34
N ASN A 226 16.28 13.97 -4.48
CA ASN A 226 17.13 13.12 -3.64
C ASN A 226 16.60 11.69 -3.52
N ASN A 227 16.46 10.99 -4.66
CA ASN A 227 15.95 9.61 -4.72
C ASN A 227 14.61 9.44 -3.99
N ASN A 228 13.70 10.38 -4.17
CA ASN A 228 12.37 10.40 -3.57
C ASN A 228 12.37 10.49 -2.02
N HIS A 229 13.41 11.08 -1.41
CA HIS A 229 13.45 11.37 0.01
C HIS A 229 12.95 12.77 0.35
N TYR A 230 12.91 13.67 -0.63
CA TYR A 230 12.35 15.01 -0.49
C TYR A 230 11.22 15.22 -1.48
N MET A 231 10.19 15.92 -1.03
CA MET A 231 9.03 16.27 -1.84
C MET A 231 8.69 17.74 -1.64
N THR A 232 8.35 18.42 -2.72
CA THR A 232 7.63 19.69 -2.66
C THR A 232 6.19 19.48 -3.11
N PHE A 233 5.27 20.10 -2.40
CA PHE A 233 3.86 20.15 -2.77
C PHE A 233 3.43 21.61 -2.81
N ALA A 234 3.03 22.08 -3.97
CA ALA A 234 2.62 23.45 -4.16
C ALA A 234 1.12 23.55 -4.48
N VAL A 235 0.49 24.56 -3.89
CA VAL A 235 -0.91 24.91 -4.10
C VAL A 235 -1.06 26.41 -4.31
N ASP A 236 -1.97 26.80 -5.18
CA ASP A 236 -2.34 28.19 -5.36
C ASP A 236 -3.49 28.55 -4.42
N THR A 237 -3.35 29.61 -3.65
CA THR A 237 -4.32 30.11 -2.70
C THR A 237 -4.69 31.55 -3.03
N ASN A 238 -5.75 32.06 -2.40
CA ASN A 238 -6.13 33.48 -2.53
C ASN A 238 -5.02 34.46 -2.06
N ASN A 239 -4.09 33.97 -1.22
CA ASN A 239 -2.96 34.73 -0.68
C ASN A 239 -1.66 34.51 -1.45
N GLY A 240 -1.75 33.86 -2.63
CA GLY A 240 -0.61 33.52 -3.48
C GLY A 240 -0.22 32.04 -3.41
N ARG A 241 0.84 31.72 -4.12
CA ARG A 241 1.36 30.35 -4.20
C ARG A 241 2.03 29.95 -2.90
N VAL A 242 1.62 28.81 -2.38
CA VAL A 242 2.19 28.15 -1.19
C VAL A 242 3.00 26.95 -1.65
N VAL A 243 4.22 26.82 -1.13
CA VAL A 243 5.07 25.66 -1.37
C VAL A 243 5.45 25.04 -0.03
N MET A 244 5.06 23.80 0.14
CA MET A 244 5.40 22.98 1.32
C MET A 244 6.52 22.01 0.96
N HIS A 245 7.53 21.93 1.79
CA HIS A 245 8.65 21.03 1.64
C HIS A 245 8.55 19.91 2.68
N PHE A 246 8.72 18.70 2.22
CA PHE A 246 8.59 17.51 3.05
C PHE A 246 9.83 16.62 2.95
N THR A 247 10.13 15.93 4.03
CA THR A 247 11.10 14.84 4.08
C THR A 247 10.36 13.54 4.35
N LYS A 248 10.71 12.49 3.61
CA LYS A 248 10.14 11.17 3.83
C LYS A 248 10.65 10.60 5.14
N ILE A 249 9.73 10.19 6.00
CA ILE A 249 10.04 9.45 7.22
C ILE A 249 9.64 7.99 7.01
N LYS A 250 10.46 7.10 7.54
CA LYS A 250 10.28 5.64 7.37
C LYS A 250 8.98 5.18 7.98
#